data_78f0e3a09740721015fbb34ec3574446
#
_entry.id   78f0e3a09740721015fbb34ec3574446
#
_cell.length_a   1.000
_cell.length_b   1.000
_cell.length_c   1.000
_cell.angle_alpha   90.00
_cell.angle_beta   90.00
_cell.angle_gamma   90.00
#
_symmetry.space_group_name_H-M   'P 1'
#
loop_
_entity.id
_entity.type
_entity.pdbx_description
1 polymer ?
#
loop_
_entity_poly.entity_id
_entity_poly.type
_entity_poly.pdbx_seq_one_letter_code
_entity_poly.pdbx_strand_id
1 'polypeptide(L)'
;MKRIILAVFVVAGLLVAPATANAQAKVVGGPLTELSAAPTINLSISGFPARAGLYFLQCTAPTGPTRPTTCNDAAQLWISTERGANFAPTANIVFKPVASYKTRTGEEIDCRKVSCGIYIRYDHNASTDFSEDNFIALTFKSGDNTPTLVSDEITASIGGVTLSQSNPI
;
A
#
# COMPACT_ATOMS: atom_id res chain seq x y z
N MET A 1 -0.20 71.24 -41.87
CA MET A 1 0.86 70.43 -41.28
C MET A 1 0.17 69.37 -40.38
N LYS A 2 -0.01 68.12 -40.88
CA LYS A 2 -0.66 67.00 -40.13
C LYS A 2 0.40 66.23 -39.38
N ARG A 3 0.31 66.20 -38.02
CA ARG A 3 1.20 65.43 -37.17
C ARG A 3 0.59 64.02 -37.03
N ILE A 4 1.29 63.01 -37.54
CA ILE A 4 0.95 61.60 -37.40
C ILE A 4 1.61 61.12 -36.10
N ILE A 5 0.81 60.74 -35.10
CA ILE A 5 1.27 60.12 -33.88
C ILE A 5 1.29 58.62 -34.09
N LEU A 6 2.49 58.03 -34.11
CA LEU A 6 2.65 56.56 -34.23
C LEU A 6 2.58 55.98 -32.82
N ALA A 7 1.50 55.26 -32.53
CA ALA A 7 1.34 54.53 -31.30
C ALA A 7 2.05 53.16 -31.43
N VAL A 8 3.13 52.95 -30.70
CA VAL A 8 3.83 51.69 -30.60
C VAL A 8 3.15 50.83 -29.53
N PHE A 9 2.42 49.76 -29.93
CA PHE A 9 1.90 48.76 -29.01
C PHE A 9 3.03 47.79 -28.69
N VAL A 10 3.51 47.82 -27.46
CA VAL A 10 4.39 46.80 -26.91
C VAL A 10 3.51 45.64 -26.42
N VAL A 11 3.45 44.55 -27.19
CA VAL A 11 2.79 43.30 -26.76
C VAL A 11 3.77 42.58 -25.86
N ALA A 12 3.58 42.70 -24.54
CA ALA A 12 4.28 41.87 -23.56
C ALA A 12 3.75 40.45 -23.63
N GLY A 13 4.45 39.57 -24.35
CA GLY A 13 4.15 38.15 -24.38
C GLY A 13 4.43 37.52 -23.01
N LEU A 14 3.39 37.14 -22.25
CA LEU A 14 3.55 36.29 -21.08
C LEU A 14 4.00 34.88 -21.56
N LEU A 15 5.26 34.56 -21.35
CA LEU A 15 5.78 33.21 -21.44
C LEU A 15 5.22 32.41 -20.25
N VAL A 16 4.07 31.77 -20.46
CA VAL A 16 3.57 30.75 -19.53
C VAL A 16 4.46 29.53 -19.72
N ALA A 17 5.44 29.35 -18.81
CA ALA A 17 6.20 28.10 -18.75
C ALA A 17 5.21 26.95 -18.45
N PRO A 18 5.21 25.84 -19.21
CA PRO A 18 4.40 24.70 -18.86
C PRO A 18 4.84 24.19 -17.49
N ALA A 19 3.93 24.19 -16.52
CA ALA A 19 4.15 23.49 -15.26
C ALA A 19 4.33 22.02 -15.63
N THR A 20 5.53 21.48 -15.42
CA THR A 20 5.76 20.03 -15.51
C THR A 20 4.92 19.39 -14.40
N ALA A 21 3.77 18.85 -14.76
CA ALA A 21 3.01 17.97 -13.88
C ALA A 21 3.95 16.81 -13.54
N ASN A 22 4.44 16.76 -12.29
CA ASN A 22 5.15 15.60 -11.80
C ASN A 22 4.18 14.42 -11.91
N ALA A 23 4.48 13.48 -12.80
CA ALA A 23 3.67 12.28 -12.93
C ALA A 23 3.78 11.51 -11.61
N GLN A 24 2.64 11.14 -11.03
CA GLN A 24 2.55 10.31 -9.84
C GLN A 24 3.39 9.02 -10.01
N ALA A 25 4.04 8.57 -8.95
CA ALA A 25 4.82 7.34 -8.97
C ALA A 25 3.95 6.15 -9.41
N LYS A 26 4.42 5.45 -10.43
CA LYS A 26 3.73 4.26 -10.93
C LYS A 26 4.30 3.02 -10.28
N VAL A 27 3.45 2.27 -9.58
CA VAL A 27 3.78 0.99 -8.96
C VAL A 27 3.23 -0.14 -9.82
N VAL A 28 4.07 -1.13 -10.08
CA VAL A 28 3.71 -2.35 -10.82
C VAL A 28 4.23 -3.58 -10.10
N GLY A 29 3.54 -4.70 -10.28
CA GLY A 29 3.88 -5.99 -9.67
C GLY A 29 2.63 -6.78 -9.31
N GLY A 30 2.81 -7.90 -8.63
CA GLY A 30 1.67 -8.74 -8.23
C GLY A 30 2.09 -10.16 -7.87
N PRO A 31 1.09 -11.04 -7.71
CA PRO A 31 -0.35 -10.85 -7.91
C PRO A 31 -0.99 -9.89 -6.91
N LEU A 32 -2.12 -9.27 -7.27
CA LEU A 32 -2.87 -8.33 -6.42
C LEU A 32 -4.29 -8.86 -6.08
N THR A 33 -4.69 -9.93 -6.73
CA THR A 33 -6.01 -10.55 -6.56
C THR A 33 -5.88 -12.02 -6.18
N GLU A 34 -6.93 -12.58 -5.59
CA GLU A 34 -6.99 -13.99 -5.16
C GLU A 34 -5.80 -14.38 -4.27
N LEU A 35 -5.43 -13.47 -3.37
CA LEU A 35 -4.29 -13.64 -2.50
C LEU A 35 -4.57 -14.67 -1.39
N SER A 36 -3.55 -15.42 -0.99
CA SER A 36 -3.58 -16.21 0.23
C SER A 36 -3.67 -15.30 1.48
N ALA A 37 -3.88 -15.87 2.65
CA ALA A 37 -4.04 -15.11 3.89
C ALA A 37 -2.82 -14.24 4.27
N ALA A 38 -1.62 -14.64 3.86
CA ALA A 38 -0.37 -13.92 4.11
C ALA A 38 0.57 -14.04 2.89
N PRO A 39 0.28 -13.34 1.79
CA PRO A 39 1.07 -13.43 0.57
C PRO A 39 2.35 -12.62 0.67
N THR A 40 3.28 -12.92 -0.23
CA THR A 40 4.41 -12.07 -0.55
C THR A 40 4.21 -11.49 -1.94
N ILE A 41 4.21 -10.17 -2.07
CA ILE A 41 4.02 -9.45 -3.32
C ILE A 41 5.31 -8.71 -3.68
N ASN A 42 5.80 -8.93 -4.90
CA ASN A 42 6.94 -8.19 -5.42
C ASN A 42 6.46 -6.99 -6.24
N LEU A 43 6.96 -5.81 -5.89
CA LEU A 43 6.57 -4.54 -6.50
C LEU A 43 7.82 -3.80 -6.99
N SER A 44 7.64 -3.01 -8.03
CA SER A 44 8.64 -2.05 -8.51
C SER A 44 8.00 -0.68 -8.73
N ILE A 45 8.79 0.38 -8.63
CA ILE A 45 8.36 1.77 -8.80
C ILE A 45 9.06 2.36 -10.01
N SER A 46 8.30 3.11 -10.82
CA SER A 46 8.85 4.01 -11.83
C SER A 46 8.33 5.44 -11.59
N GLY A 47 9.12 6.44 -11.96
CA GLY A 47 8.76 7.83 -11.70
C GLY A 47 8.79 8.18 -10.22
N PHE A 48 9.72 7.60 -9.45
CA PHE A 48 9.86 7.90 -8.02
C PHE A 48 10.09 9.41 -7.82
N PRO A 49 9.35 10.07 -6.89
CA PRO A 49 9.47 11.51 -6.70
C PRO A 49 10.84 11.88 -6.13
N ALA A 50 11.45 12.93 -6.70
CA ALA A 50 12.75 13.43 -6.24
C ALA A 50 12.67 14.19 -4.91
N ARG A 51 11.47 14.60 -4.50
CA ARG A 51 11.23 15.53 -3.39
C ARG A 51 11.30 14.87 -2.02
N ALA A 52 10.76 13.67 -1.90
CA ALA A 52 10.63 12.94 -0.64
C ALA A 52 10.45 11.44 -0.92
N GLY A 53 10.58 10.62 0.12
CA GLY A 53 10.28 9.21 0.06
C GLY A 53 8.78 8.90 0.02
N LEU A 54 8.46 7.62 -0.08
CA LEU A 54 7.08 7.12 -0.08
C LEU A 54 6.87 6.13 1.07
N TYR A 55 5.71 6.20 1.68
CA TYR A 55 5.19 5.13 2.52
C TYR A 55 4.24 4.24 1.70
N PHE A 56 4.40 2.94 1.85
CA PHE A 56 3.46 1.92 1.41
C PHE A 56 2.82 1.30 2.64
N LEU A 57 1.50 1.36 2.73
CA LEU A 57 0.74 0.87 3.87
C LEU A 57 -0.36 -0.08 3.40
N GLN A 58 -0.62 -1.13 4.13
CA GLN A 58 -1.86 -1.88 3.95
C GLN A 58 -2.97 -1.16 4.71
N CYS A 59 -4.00 -0.68 4.02
CA CYS A 59 -5.12 0.05 4.63
C CYS A 59 -6.45 -0.41 4.05
N THR A 60 -7.55 -0.07 4.72
CA THR A 60 -8.87 -0.08 4.09
C THR A 60 -8.94 0.97 2.99
N ALA A 61 -9.83 0.79 2.02
CA ALA A 61 -10.04 1.78 0.97
C ALA A 61 -10.45 3.13 1.56
N PRO A 62 -9.91 4.26 1.05
CA PRO A 62 -10.34 5.58 1.49
C PRO A 62 -11.82 5.80 1.16
N THR A 63 -12.57 6.39 2.07
CA THR A 63 -14.01 6.68 1.92
C THR A 63 -14.30 8.11 1.47
N GLY A 64 -13.28 8.86 1.07
CA GLY A 64 -13.39 10.25 0.65
C GLY A 64 -12.01 10.87 0.36
N PRO A 65 -11.88 12.19 0.39
CA PRO A 65 -10.63 12.87 0.09
C PRO A 65 -9.59 12.79 1.21
N THR A 66 -9.94 12.17 2.35
CA THR A 66 -9.04 12.02 3.49
C THR A 66 -8.28 10.70 3.42
N ARG A 67 -7.06 10.72 3.95
CA ARG A 67 -6.23 9.51 4.08
C ARG A 67 -6.89 8.48 4.99
N PRO A 68 -6.78 7.18 4.68
CA PRO A 68 -7.32 6.13 5.54
C PRO A 68 -6.60 6.14 6.90
N THR A 69 -7.35 5.89 7.96
CA THR A 69 -6.83 5.80 9.34
C THR A 69 -6.73 4.36 9.83
N THR A 70 -7.37 3.43 9.14
CA THR A 70 -7.42 2.00 9.47
C THR A 70 -6.35 1.25 8.68
N CYS A 71 -5.08 1.40 9.10
CA CYS A 71 -3.94 0.78 8.44
C CYS A 71 -3.26 -0.27 9.33
N ASN A 72 -2.57 -1.20 8.67
CA ASN A 72 -1.72 -2.21 9.28
C ASN A 72 -0.29 -1.67 9.45
N ASP A 73 0.06 -1.23 10.65
CA ASP A 73 1.39 -0.69 10.93
C ASP A 73 2.51 -1.73 10.71
N ALA A 74 2.21 -3.02 10.90
CA ALA A 74 3.19 -4.10 10.71
C ALA A 74 3.57 -4.32 9.24
N ALA A 75 2.70 -3.91 8.31
CA ALA A 75 2.94 -3.99 6.86
C ALA A 75 3.38 -2.64 6.25
N GLN A 76 3.70 -1.63 7.09
CA GLN A 76 4.20 -0.36 6.59
C GLN A 76 5.63 -0.50 6.08
N LEU A 77 5.90 0.02 4.89
CA LEU A 77 7.23 0.15 4.31
C LEU A 77 7.55 1.60 4.02
N TRP A 78 8.78 1.99 4.29
CA TRP A 78 9.34 3.27 3.88
C TRP A 78 10.33 3.06 2.73
N ILE A 79 10.04 3.66 1.59
CA ILE A 79 10.87 3.63 0.38
C ILE A 79 11.52 5.01 0.24
N SER A 80 12.83 5.07 0.30
CA SER A 80 13.58 6.33 0.22
C SER A 80 15.04 6.08 -0.17
N THR A 81 15.72 7.14 -0.56
CA THR A 81 17.19 7.16 -0.67
C THR A 81 17.89 7.41 0.66
N GLU A 82 17.12 7.72 1.70
CA GLU A 82 17.65 8.04 3.03
C GLU A 82 18.07 6.77 3.79
N ARG A 83 19.00 6.97 4.71
CA ARG A 83 19.45 5.89 5.61
C ARG A 83 18.29 5.45 6.51
N GLY A 84 18.11 4.17 6.64
CA GLY A 84 17.08 3.58 7.49
C GLY A 84 15.77 3.27 6.75
N ALA A 85 15.65 3.63 5.47
CA ALA A 85 14.55 3.18 4.64
C ALA A 85 14.53 1.65 4.52
N ASN A 86 13.33 1.06 4.40
CA ASN A 86 13.19 -0.38 4.19
C ASN A 86 13.72 -0.80 2.81
N PHE A 87 13.51 0.05 1.80
CA PHE A 87 13.94 -0.19 0.43
C PHE A 87 14.42 1.10 -0.24
N ALA A 88 15.42 0.97 -1.12
CA ALA A 88 15.74 2.02 -2.06
C ALA A 88 14.68 2.09 -3.18
N PRO A 89 14.47 3.26 -3.83
CA PRO A 89 13.46 3.43 -4.89
C PRO A 89 13.62 2.48 -6.09
N THR A 90 14.86 2.04 -6.37
CA THR A 90 15.19 1.13 -7.48
C THR A 90 15.18 -0.35 -7.08
N ALA A 91 14.94 -0.65 -5.81
CA ALA A 91 14.91 -2.03 -5.34
C ALA A 91 13.62 -2.76 -5.74
N ASN A 92 13.68 -4.09 -5.77
CA ASN A 92 12.48 -4.91 -5.73
C ASN A 92 11.88 -4.83 -4.33
N ILE A 93 10.67 -4.27 -4.22
CA ILE A 93 9.99 -4.05 -2.96
C ILE A 93 9.20 -5.30 -2.60
N VAL A 94 9.52 -5.91 -1.47
CA VAL A 94 8.82 -7.09 -0.97
C VAL A 94 7.74 -6.61 0.02
N PHE A 95 6.49 -6.57 -0.45
CA PHE A 95 5.33 -6.19 0.37
C PHE A 95 4.61 -7.44 0.89
N LYS A 96 4.30 -7.46 2.18
CA LYS A 96 3.71 -8.63 2.87
C LYS A 96 2.40 -8.24 3.55
N PRO A 97 1.31 -8.06 2.79
CA PRO A 97 0.00 -7.82 3.39
C PRO A 97 -0.56 -9.09 4.02
N VAL A 98 -1.59 -8.94 4.84
CA VAL A 98 -2.31 -10.04 5.47
C VAL A 98 -3.82 -9.89 5.26
N ALA A 99 -4.55 -11.02 5.22
CA ALA A 99 -6.00 -10.98 5.05
C ALA A 99 -6.73 -10.38 6.26
N SER A 100 -6.14 -10.44 7.45
CA SER A 100 -6.70 -9.82 8.65
C SER A 100 -5.60 -9.20 9.49
N TYR A 101 -5.87 -8.04 10.07
CA TYR A 101 -4.92 -7.33 10.94
C TYR A 101 -5.64 -6.54 12.02
N LYS A 102 -4.88 -6.12 13.04
CA LYS A 102 -5.32 -5.13 14.03
C LYS A 102 -4.69 -3.79 13.75
N THR A 103 -5.49 -2.74 13.79
CA THR A 103 -5.00 -1.37 13.73
C THR A 103 -4.27 -1.00 15.02
N ARG A 104 -3.59 0.15 15.04
CA ARG A 104 -2.97 0.70 16.26
C ARG A 104 -3.97 0.90 17.40
N THR A 105 -5.22 1.18 17.09
CA THR A 105 -6.30 1.37 18.08
C THR A 105 -6.94 0.06 18.53
N GLY A 106 -6.50 -1.09 17.99
CA GLY A 106 -6.99 -2.42 18.32
C GLY A 106 -8.21 -2.88 17.52
N GLU A 107 -8.66 -2.10 16.55
CA GLU A 107 -9.75 -2.49 15.64
C GLU A 107 -9.30 -3.66 14.75
N GLU A 108 -10.12 -4.69 14.64
CA GLU A 108 -9.86 -5.84 13.76
C GLU A 108 -10.42 -5.58 12.36
N ILE A 109 -9.56 -5.69 11.36
CA ILE A 109 -9.89 -5.53 9.94
C ILE A 109 -9.75 -6.88 9.24
N ASP A 110 -10.80 -7.33 8.56
CA ASP A 110 -10.78 -8.51 7.68
C ASP A 110 -10.96 -8.06 6.22
N CYS A 111 -9.87 -8.05 5.47
CA CYS A 111 -9.81 -7.61 4.06
C CYS A 111 -10.58 -8.53 3.09
N ARG A 112 -11.14 -9.64 3.56
CA ARG A 112 -12.08 -10.47 2.81
C ARG A 112 -13.52 -9.96 2.90
N LYS A 113 -13.79 -9.08 3.89
CA LYS A 113 -15.11 -8.49 4.17
C LYS A 113 -15.18 -7.00 3.81
N VAL A 114 -14.04 -6.32 3.89
CA VAL A 114 -13.92 -4.90 3.54
C VAL A 114 -12.87 -4.71 2.46
N SER A 115 -13.02 -3.65 1.67
CA SER A 115 -12.03 -3.33 0.64
C SER A 115 -10.73 -2.88 1.29
N CYS A 116 -9.64 -3.60 1.02
CA CYS A 116 -8.29 -3.27 1.44
C CYS A 116 -7.36 -3.10 0.25
N GLY A 117 -6.22 -2.46 0.48
CA GLY A 117 -5.23 -2.29 -0.57
C GLY A 117 -3.91 -1.73 -0.06
N ILE A 118 -3.03 -1.44 -1.00
CA ILE A 118 -1.79 -0.72 -0.77
C ILE A 118 -2.12 0.76 -0.90
N TYR A 119 -2.00 1.50 0.19
CA TYR A 119 -2.09 2.94 0.19
C TYR A 119 -0.70 3.53 0.11
N ILE A 120 -0.46 4.37 -0.88
CA ILE A 120 0.81 5.02 -1.16
C ILE A 120 0.66 6.49 -0.85
N ARG A 121 1.64 7.08 -0.20
CA ARG A 121 1.69 8.52 0.08
C ARG A 121 3.13 8.98 0.28
N TYR A 122 3.35 10.28 0.22
CA TYR A 122 4.61 10.83 0.67
C TYR A 122 4.93 10.46 2.12
N ASP A 123 6.22 10.34 2.41
CA ASP A 123 6.74 10.13 3.74
C ASP A 123 6.64 11.40 4.62
N HIS A 124 7.28 11.37 5.79
CA HIS A 124 7.27 12.46 6.76
C HIS A 124 7.87 13.77 6.25
N ASN A 125 8.71 13.75 5.21
CA ASN A 125 9.34 14.95 4.65
C ASN A 125 8.36 15.78 3.79
N ALA A 126 7.27 15.17 3.31
CA ALA A 126 6.24 15.84 2.54
C ALA A 126 4.81 15.38 2.95
N SER A 127 4.59 15.19 4.24
CA SER A 127 3.37 14.56 4.79
C SER A 127 2.06 15.31 4.49
N THR A 128 2.12 16.61 4.16
CA THR A 128 0.96 17.43 3.82
C THR A 128 0.67 17.50 2.32
N ASP A 129 1.55 16.92 1.49
CA ASP A 129 1.36 16.82 0.06
C ASP A 129 0.61 15.53 -0.28
N PHE A 130 -0.51 15.64 -1.01
CA PHE A 130 -1.39 14.54 -1.39
C PHE A 130 -1.17 14.10 -2.85
N SER A 131 -0.20 14.67 -3.57
CA SER A 131 -0.03 14.42 -5.01
C SER A 131 0.41 12.99 -5.33
N GLU A 132 1.02 12.28 -4.38
CA GLU A 132 1.38 10.86 -4.51
C GLU A 132 0.37 9.92 -3.84
N ASP A 133 -0.70 10.46 -3.22
CA ASP A 133 -1.70 9.63 -2.58
C ASP A 133 -2.40 8.76 -3.62
N ASN A 134 -2.24 7.44 -3.49
CA ASN A 134 -2.78 6.45 -4.41
C ASN A 134 -3.21 5.19 -3.65
N PHE A 135 -4.24 4.52 -4.17
CA PHE A 135 -4.75 3.29 -3.59
C PHE A 135 -4.79 2.18 -4.64
N ILE A 136 -4.10 1.09 -4.38
CA ILE A 136 -4.05 -0.10 -5.22
C ILE A 136 -4.80 -1.21 -4.49
N ALA A 137 -5.96 -1.61 -5.01
CA ALA A 137 -6.80 -2.61 -4.36
C ALA A 137 -6.11 -3.99 -4.30
N LEU A 138 -6.33 -4.69 -3.18
CA LEU A 138 -5.95 -6.07 -2.97
C LEU A 138 -7.21 -6.90 -2.70
N THR A 139 -7.28 -8.11 -3.27
CA THR A 139 -8.34 -9.06 -2.93
C THR A 139 -7.76 -10.36 -2.39
N PHE A 140 -8.35 -10.88 -1.33
CA PHE A 140 -7.95 -12.13 -0.68
C PHE A 140 -8.99 -13.21 -0.94
N LYS A 141 -8.54 -14.46 -1.06
CA LYS A 141 -9.45 -15.62 -1.20
C LYS A 141 -10.38 -15.72 -0.02
N SER A 142 -11.66 -15.92 -0.31
CA SER A 142 -12.65 -16.28 0.70
C SER A 142 -12.43 -17.74 1.07
N GLY A 143 -12.24 -18.06 2.36
CA GLY A 143 -12.21 -19.44 2.82
C GLY A 143 -10.86 -20.00 3.32
N ASP A 144 -9.75 -19.27 3.24
CA ASP A 144 -8.48 -19.70 3.88
C ASP A 144 -8.52 -19.61 5.43
N ASN A 145 -9.73 -19.55 6.01
CA ASN A 145 -9.97 -19.66 7.45
C ASN A 145 -10.19 -21.10 7.91
N THR A 146 -9.79 -22.08 7.12
CA THR A 146 -9.69 -23.42 7.70
C THR A 146 -8.56 -23.35 8.71
N PRO A 147 -8.83 -23.36 10.04
CA PRO A 147 -7.77 -23.62 10.98
C PRO A 147 -7.18 -24.93 10.49
N THR A 148 -5.89 -24.96 10.23
CA THR A 148 -5.19 -26.22 10.10
C THR A 148 -5.38 -26.89 11.47
N LEU A 149 -6.36 -27.76 11.57
CA LEU A 149 -6.46 -28.65 12.69
C LEU A 149 -5.19 -29.47 12.61
N VAL A 150 -4.18 -29.05 13.37
CA VAL A 150 -3.10 -29.95 13.74
C VAL A 150 -3.81 -30.98 14.59
N SER A 151 -4.21 -32.08 13.96
CA SER A 151 -4.64 -33.25 14.65
C SER A 151 -3.42 -33.78 15.38
N ASP A 152 -3.19 -33.32 16.60
CA ASP A 152 -2.33 -34.02 17.54
C ASP A 152 -3.09 -35.31 17.89
N GLU A 153 -2.86 -36.33 17.06
CA GLU A 153 -3.28 -37.69 17.36
C GLU A 153 -2.44 -38.16 18.55
N ILE A 154 -2.97 -37.98 19.77
CA ILE A 154 -2.38 -38.56 20.97
C ILE A 154 -2.71 -40.05 20.99
N THR A 155 -1.74 -40.85 20.59
CA THR A 155 -1.82 -42.29 20.72
C THR A 155 -1.23 -42.71 22.06
N ALA A 156 -2.10 -43.12 23.00
CA ALA A 156 -1.67 -43.72 24.25
C ALA A 156 -1.90 -45.23 24.20
N SER A 157 -0.87 -46.03 24.48
CA SER A 157 -0.99 -47.50 24.53
C SER A 157 -0.84 -47.96 25.98
N ILE A 158 -1.90 -48.53 26.54
CA ILE A 158 -1.91 -49.15 27.87
C ILE A 158 -2.35 -50.58 27.71
N GLY A 159 -1.47 -51.54 28.10
CA GLY A 159 -1.82 -52.96 28.16
C GLY A 159 -2.21 -53.58 26.82
N GLY A 160 -1.60 -53.18 25.69
CA GLY A 160 -1.85 -53.78 24.38
C GLY A 160 -3.14 -53.34 23.68
N VAL A 161 -3.85 -52.35 24.25
CA VAL A 161 -5.04 -51.74 23.60
C VAL A 161 -4.67 -50.33 23.17
N THR A 162 -4.80 -50.03 21.90
CA THR A 162 -4.63 -48.70 21.33
C THR A 162 -5.93 -47.93 21.41
N LEU A 163 -5.97 -46.85 22.18
CA LEU A 163 -7.11 -45.93 22.22
C LEU A 163 -6.76 -44.70 21.40
N SER A 164 -7.55 -44.46 20.35
CA SER A 164 -7.49 -43.23 19.56
C SER A 164 -8.66 -42.36 20.01
N GLN A 165 -8.35 -41.16 20.51
CA GLN A 165 -9.35 -40.16 20.85
C GLN A 165 -9.17 -38.98 19.92
N SER A 166 -10.09 -38.81 18.98
CA SER A 166 -10.23 -37.56 18.21
C SER A 166 -11.11 -36.62 19.04
N ASN A 167 -10.54 -35.49 19.46
CA ASN A 167 -11.29 -34.45 20.13
C ASN A 167 -11.79 -33.48 19.07
N PRO A 168 -13.08 -33.40 18.72
CA PRO A 168 -13.61 -32.33 17.92
C PRO A 168 -13.73 -31.10 18.82
N ILE A 169 -13.03 -30.05 18.45
CA ILE A 169 -13.26 -28.69 18.97
C ILE A 169 -14.29 -28.01 18.08
#